data_72d8952ef98ffcab6a8711548fb36f62
#
_entry.id   72d8952ef98ffcab6a8711548fb36f62
#
_cell.length_a   1.000
_cell.length_b   1.000
_cell.length_c   1.000
_cell.angle_alpha   90.00
_cell.angle_beta   90.00
_cell.angle_gamma   90.00
#
_symmetry.space_group_name_H-M   'P 1'
#
loop_
_entity.id
_entity.type
_entity.pdbx_description
1 polymer ?
#
loop_
_entity_poly.entity_id
_entity_poly.type
_entity_poly.pdbx_seq_one_letter_code
_entity_poly.pdbx_strand_id
1 'polypeptide(L)'
;MQRRIGKFEKISYEQFKNDFAKGGVEMEENRIREIYDSIKLPVRATSGSSGYDFFAPFYFSLAPDESVLIPTGIKVDIEDGWWLMLIPRSSVGTKKGFMIANTIGDIDSDYYNNEDNEGHIFAKIYNTGSTDTVGSIDAGEAFMQGVFLPYGITRDDDAKAKRVGGIGSTSR
;
A
#
# COMPACT_ATOMS: atom_id res chain seq x y z
N MET A 1 25.82 -6.93 8.57
CA MET A 1 24.49 -7.16 9.17
C MET A 1 23.53 -6.14 8.56
N GLN A 2 22.37 -6.54 8.04
CA GLN A 2 21.40 -5.59 7.47
C GLN A 2 20.82 -4.72 8.57
N ARG A 3 20.73 -3.38 8.34
CA ARG A 3 20.11 -2.44 9.25
C ARG A 3 18.59 -2.69 9.25
N ARG A 4 17.97 -2.66 10.43
CA ARG A 4 16.52 -2.73 10.60
C ARG A 4 16.00 -1.31 10.80
N ILE A 5 15.19 -0.83 9.88
CA ILE A 5 14.80 0.58 9.75
C ILE A 5 13.30 0.82 9.76
N GLY A 6 12.49 -0.23 9.88
CA GLY A 6 11.04 -0.05 9.89
C GLY A 6 10.30 -1.26 10.44
N LYS A 7 9.01 -1.04 10.71
CA LYS A 7 8.09 -2.05 11.25
C LYS A 7 6.71 -1.89 10.63
N PHE A 8 6.17 -2.97 10.05
CA PHE A 8 4.78 -3.00 9.60
C PHE A 8 3.84 -3.33 10.75
N GLU A 9 2.68 -2.67 10.76
CA GLU A 9 1.61 -2.88 11.72
C GLU A 9 0.26 -2.82 11.00
N LYS A 10 -0.78 -3.37 11.62
CA LYS A 10 -2.15 -3.10 11.18
C LYS A 10 -2.59 -1.73 11.71
N ILE A 11 -3.41 -1.01 10.93
CA ILE A 11 -4.17 0.13 11.45
C ILE A 11 -5.25 -0.38 12.41
N SER A 12 -5.98 0.50 13.10
CA SER A 12 -7.12 0.10 13.90
C SER A 12 -8.26 -0.46 13.03
N TYR A 13 -9.11 -1.31 13.61
CA TYR A 13 -10.30 -1.80 12.91
C TYR A 13 -11.26 -0.68 12.52
N GLU A 14 -11.47 0.28 13.40
CA GLU A 14 -12.35 1.43 13.13
C GLU A 14 -11.87 2.25 11.95
N GLN A 15 -10.55 2.50 11.87
CA GLN A 15 -9.96 3.18 10.72
C GLN A 15 -10.13 2.36 9.44
N PHE A 16 -9.86 1.05 9.49
CA PHE A 16 -10.03 0.16 8.34
C PHE A 16 -11.46 0.15 7.83
N LYS A 17 -12.45 0.03 8.72
CA LYS A 17 -13.88 0.06 8.40
C LYS A 17 -14.27 1.36 7.71
N ASN A 18 -13.84 2.50 8.26
CA ASN A 18 -14.11 3.82 7.68
C ASN A 18 -13.49 3.97 6.29
N ASP A 19 -12.27 3.50 6.09
CA ASP A 19 -11.55 3.60 4.84
C ASP A 19 -12.07 2.61 3.79
N PHE A 20 -12.57 1.45 4.22
CA PHE A 20 -13.23 0.49 3.34
C PHE A 20 -14.47 1.09 2.68
N ALA A 21 -15.28 1.82 3.45
CA ALA A 21 -16.44 2.53 2.93
C ALA A 21 -16.06 3.61 1.89
N LYS A 22 -14.93 4.31 2.06
CA LYS A 22 -14.41 5.29 1.09
C LYS A 22 -14.02 4.65 -0.26
N GLY A 23 -13.67 3.37 -0.27
CA GLY A 23 -13.33 2.60 -1.48
C GLY A 23 -14.52 2.33 -2.41
N GLY A 24 -15.74 2.71 -2.03
CA GLY A 24 -16.95 2.53 -2.83
C GLY A 24 -17.46 1.08 -2.86
N VAL A 25 -16.95 0.21 -2.03
CA VAL A 25 -17.43 -1.17 -1.90
C VAL A 25 -18.37 -1.27 -0.71
N GLU A 26 -19.67 -1.39 -0.97
CA GLU A 26 -20.65 -1.69 0.08
C GLU A 26 -20.51 -3.15 0.51
N MET A 27 -20.32 -3.36 1.81
CA MET A 27 -20.17 -4.70 2.39
C MET A 27 -20.70 -4.73 3.82
N GLU A 28 -21.28 -5.86 4.20
CA GLU A 28 -21.76 -6.12 5.57
C GLU A 28 -20.60 -6.00 6.59
N GLU A 29 -20.87 -5.38 7.73
CA GLU A 29 -19.84 -5.12 8.77
C GLU A 29 -19.10 -6.39 9.21
N ASN A 30 -19.83 -7.50 9.37
CA ASN A 30 -19.24 -8.79 9.74
C ASN A 30 -18.20 -9.24 8.70
N ARG A 31 -18.47 -9.01 7.41
CA ARG A 31 -17.54 -9.35 6.34
C ARG A 31 -16.30 -8.46 6.34
N ILE A 32 -16.46 -7.16 6.60
CA ILE A 32 -15.33 -6.23 6.77
C ILE A 32 -14.44 -6.69 7.95
N ARG A 33 -15.06 -7.14 9.04
CA ARG A 33 -14.34 -7.68 10.20
C ARG A 33 -13.54 -8.93 9.87
N GLU A 34 -14.13 -9.89 9.17
CA GLU A 34 -13.43 -11.10 8.71
C GLU A 34 -12.23 -10.75 7.82
N ILE A 35 -12.41 -9.80 6.89
CA ILE A 35 -11.31 -9.30 6.03
C ILE A 35 -10.19 -8.73 6.90
N TYR A 36 -10.52 -7.81 7.82
CA TYR A 36 -9.52 -7.20 8.70
C TYR A 36 -8.76 -8.22 9.54
N ASP A 37 -9.46 -9.20 10.12
CA ASP A 37 -8.83 -10.23 10.95
C ASP A 37 -7.88 -11.12 10.11
N SER A 38 -8.20 -11.35 8.83
CA SER A 38 -7.40 -12.14 7.89
C SER A 38 -6.17 -11.41 7.33
N ILE A 39 -6.06 -10.08 7.50
CA ILE A 39 -4.93 -9.27 6.97
C ILE A 39 -3.61 -9.81 7.52
N LYS A 40 -2.69 -10.10 6.59
CA LYS A 40 -1.32 -10.53 6.87
C LYS A 40 -0.37 -9.34 6.78
N LEU A 41 0.54 -9.21 7.73
CA LEU A 41 1.61 -8.22 7.63
C LEU A 41 2.55 -8.56 6.45
N PRO A 42 3.10 -7.52 5.79
CA PRO A 42 4.06 -7.73 4.70
C PRO A 42 5.30 -8.50 5.15
N VAL A 43 5.74 -9.45 4.32
CA VAL A 43 6.92 -10.28 4.61
C VAL A 43 7.83 -10.42 3.39
N ARG A 44 9.12 -10.64 3.61
CA ARG A 44 10.06 -11.00 2.55
C ARG A 44 9.97 -12.48 2.23
N ALA A 45 9.92 -12.82 0.95
CA ALA A 45 9.87 -14.22 0.51
C ALA A 45 11.14 -15.01 0.87
N THR A 46 12.30 -14.38 0.83
CA THR A 46 13.61 -14.99 1.13
C THR A 46 14.49 -14.04 1.94
N SER A 47 15.58 -14.56 2.53
CA SER A 47 16.55 -13.73 3.25
C SER A 47 17.28 -12.72 2.34
N GLY A 48 17.37 -12.99 1.03
CA GLY A 48 17.98 -12.12 0.03
C GLY A 48 17.00 -11.17 -0.66
N SER A 49 15.69 -11.32 -0.46
CA SER A 49 14.70 -10.40 -1.05
C SER A 49 14.80 -9.03 -0.41
N SER A 50 14.77 -7.95 -1.21
CA SER A 50 14.63 -6.57 -0.72
C SER A 50 13.17 -6.20 -0.51
N GLY A 51 12.25 -6.77 -1.30
CA GLY A 51 10.83 -6.47 -1.26
C GLY A 51 10.06 -7.24 -0.19
N TYR A 52 9.13 -6.56 0.45
CA TYR A 52 8.14 -7.11 1.35
C TYR A 52 6.83 -7.29 0.59
N ASP A 53 6.36 -8.53 0.46
CA ASP A 53 5.11 -8.85 -0.23
C ASP A 53 3.90 -8.38 0.58
N PHE A 54 3.04 -7.56 -0.04
CA PHE A 54 1.73 -7.17 0.45
C PHE A 54 0.67 -8.10 -0.14
N PHE A 55 -0.25 -8.53 0.68
CA PHE A 55 -1.29 -9.50 0.34
C PHE A 55 -2.63 -8.80 0.13
N ALA A 56 -3.38 -9.19 -0.91
CA ALA A 56 -4.70 -8.66 -1.16
C ALA A 56 -5.64 -9.03 0.00
N PRO A 57 -6.33 -8.05 0.62
CA PRO A 57 -7.22 -8.33 1.73
C PRO A 57 -8.51 -9.03 1.28
N PHE A 58 -8.89 -8.89 0.02
CA PHE A 58 -10.07 -9.52 -0.59
C PHE A 58 -9.82 -9.80 -2.07
N TYR A 59 -10.66 -10.65 -2.66
CA TYR A 59 -10.67 -10.90 -4.09
C TYR A 59 -11.09 -9.66 -4.87
N PHE A 60 -10.42 -9.37 -5.97
CA PHE A 60 -10.86 -8.39 -6.95
C PHE A 60 -10.51 -8.82 -8.37
N SER A 61 -11.29 -8.34 -9.34
CA SER A 61 -11.03 -8.51 -10.77
C SER A 61 -11.21 -7.18 -11.48
N LEU A 62 -10.42 -6.95 -12.53
CA LEU A 62 -10.45 -5.72 -13.32
C LEU A 62 -10.46 -6.09 -14.80
N ALA A 63 -11.44 -5.55 -15.53
CA ALA A 63 -11.38 -5.52 -16.98
C ALA A 63 -10.28 -4.56 -17.47
N PRO A 64 -9.86 -4.64 -18.74
CA PRO A 64 -8.97 -3.63 -19.34
C PRO A 64 -9.45 -2.21 -19.02
N ASP A 65 -8.52 -1.34 -18.67
CA ASP A 65 -8.75 0.07 -18.32
C ASP A 65 -9.53 0.34 -17.02
N GLU A 66 -9.87 -0.69 -16.26
CA GLU A 66 -10.46 -0.54 -14.93
C GLU A 66 -9.41 -0.37 -13.82
N SER A 67 -9.84 0.22 -12.72
CA SER A 67 -9.03 0.37 -11.51
C SER A 67 -9.83 0.15 -10.25
N VAL A 68 -9.14 -0.28 -9.18
CA VAL A 68 -9.71 -0.43 -7.84
C VAL A 68 -8.78 0.18 -6.81
N LEU A 69 -9.34 0.81 -5.78
CA LEU A 69 -8.59 1.26 -4.61
C LEU A 69 -8.64 0.18 -3.52
N ILE A 70 -7.49 -0.37 -3.19
CA ILE A 70 -7.34 -1.43 -2.18
C ILE A 70 -6.90 -0.82 -0.85
N PRO A 71 -7.75 -0.83 0.19
CA PRO A 71 -7.35 -0.52 1.56
C PRO A 71 -6.57 -1.72 2.11
N THR A 72 -5.24 -1.58 2.26
CA THR A 72 -4.40 -2.73 2.66
C THR A 72 -4.55 -3.13 4.12
N GLY A 73 -5.02 -2.23 4.97
CA GLY A 73 -5.07 -2.37 6.42
C GLY A 73 -3.71 -2.28 7.10
N ILE A 74 -2.68 -1.87 6.36
CA ILE A 74 -1.28 -1.81 6.82
C ILE A 74 -0.82 -0.36 6.95
N LYS A 75 -0.05 -0.10 7.99
CA LYS A 75 0.79 1.08 8.17
C LYS A 75 2.23 0.66 8.44
N VAL A 76 3.16 1.59 8.30
CA VAL A 76 4.58 1.30 8.49
C VAL A 76 5.27 2.42 9.25
N ASP A 77 5.94 2.06 10.34
CA ASP A 77 6.89 2.92 11.03
C ASP A 77 8.24 2.84 10.31
N ILE A 78 8.82 3.99 9.93
CA ILE A 78 10.06 4.07 9.13
C ILE A 78 10.99 5.08 9.80
N GLU A 79 12.27 4.72 9.98
CA GLU A 79 13.30 5.66 10.44
C GLU A 79 13.44 6.84 9.46
N ASP A 80 13.72 8.04 10.00
CA ASP A 80 14.05 9.24 9.22
C ASP A 80 15.21 8.97 8.25
N GLY A 81 15.12 9.56 7.05
CA GLY A 81 16.08 9.34 5.97
C GLY A 81 15.80 8.10 5.11
N TRP A 82 14.68 7.41 5.39
CA TRP A 82 14.19 6.29 4.61
C TRP A 82 12.72 6.49 4.23
N TRP A 83 12.32 5.89 3.12
CA TRP A 83 10.94 5.83 2.65
C TRP A 83 10.63 4.43 2.12
N LEU A 84 9.36 4.09 2.00
CA LEU A 84 8.91 2.82 1.44
C LEU A 84 8.34 3.03 0.04
N MET A 85 9.04 2.50 -0.97
CA MET A 85 8.56 2.45 -2.34
C MET A 85 7.64 1.24 -2.53
N LEU A 86 6.43 1.46 -3.01
CA LEU A 86 5.49 0.41 -3.39
C LEU A 86 5.49 0.21 -4.90
N ILE A 87 5.63 -1.04 -5.33
CA ILE A 87 5.62 -1.46 -6.74
C ILE A 87 4.80 -2.73 -6.92
N PRO A 88 4.24 -3.00 -8.11
CA PRO A 88 3.61 -4.29 -8.39
C PRO A 88 4.61 -5.44 -8.26
N ARG A 89 4.17 -6.62 -7.87
CA ARG A 89 5.01 -7.82 -8.04
C ARG A 89 5.23 -8.08 -9.53
N SER A 90 6.40 -8.60 -9.88
CA SER A 90 6.79 -8.85 -11.28
C SER A 90 5.76 -9.73 -12.02
N SER A 91 5.24 -10.78 -11.37
CA SER A 91 4.21 -11.64 -11.97
C SER A 91 2.88 -10.92 -12.21
N VAL A 92 2.53 -9.98 -11.33
CA VAL A 92 1.30 -9.19 -11.42
C VAL A 92 1.40 -8.17 -12.57
N GLY A 93 2.54 -7.48 -12.65
CA GLY A 93 2.79 -6.54 -13.77
C GLY A 93 2.93 -7.24 -15.11
N THR A 94 3.78 -8.29 -15.19
CA THR A 94 4.11 -8.89 -16.49
C THR A 94 3.07 -9.88 -17.03
N LYS A 95 2.34 -10.60 -16.16
CA LYS A 95 1.38 -11.64 -16.59
C LYS A 95 -0.07 -11.17 -16.58
N LYS A 96 -0.43 -10.27 -15.63
CA LYS A 96 -1.80 -9.78 -15.48
C LYS A 96 -2.00 -8.36 -16.04
N GLY A 97 -0.92 -7.66 -16.41
CA GLY A 97 -0.99 -6.29 -16.90
C GLY A 97 -1.41 -5.26 -15.86
N PHE A 98 -1.28 -5.57 -14.57
CA PHE A 98 -1.66 -4.66 -13.50
C PHE A 98 -0.48 -3.77 -13.07
N MET A 99 -0.78 -2.52 -12.81
CA MET A 99 0.16 -1.55 -12.26
C MET A 99 -0.45 -0.75 -11.11
N ILE A 100 0.38 -0.07 -10.33
CA ILE A 100 -0.08 0.96 -9.42
C ILE A 100 -0.40 2.20 -10.27
N ALA A 101 -1.59 2.77 -10.11
CA ALA A 101 -2.11 3.81 -11.01
C ALA A 101 -1.24 5.08 -11.10
N ASN A 102 -0.52 5.42 -10.04
CA ASN A 102 0.47 6.50 -9.99
C ASN A 102 1.91 6.02 -10.23
N THR A 103 2.09 4.91 -10.91
CA THR A 103 3.38 4.27 -11.25
C THR A 103 4.03 3.59 -10.06
N ILE A 104 4.30 4.31 -8.99
CA ILE A 104 4.82 3.81 -7.70
C ILE A 104 4.03 4.45 -6.55
N GLY A 105 3.98 3.77 -5.40
CA GLY A 105 3.57 4.40 -4.15
C GLY A 105 4.80 4.92 -3.41
N ASP A 106 4.68 6.11 -2.84
CA ASP A 106 5.71 6.76 -2.02
C ASP A 106 5.16 6.93 -0.60
N ILE A 107 5.74 6.21 0.35
CA ILE A 107 5.34 6.25 1.77
C ILE A 107 6.48 6.84 2.58
N ASP A 108 6.30 8.09 2.97
CA ASP A 108 7.24 8.85 3.79
C ASP A 108 7.26 8.37 5.25
N SER A 109 8.35 8.63 5.97
CA SER A 109 8.47 8.29 7.40
C SER A 109 7.45 9.01 8.27
N ASP A 110 7.09 10.26 7.94
CA ASP A 110 6.11 11.07 8.66
C ASP A 110 4.64 10.72 8.35
N TYR A 111 4.40 9.76 7.44
CA TYR A 111 3.06 9.27 7.14
C TYR A 111 2.48 8.41 8.26
N TYR A 112 3.33 7.74 9.04
CA TYR A 112 2.95 6.85 10.13
C TYR A 112 2.15 7.59 11.22
N ASN A 113 1.03 7.00 11.63
CA ASN A 113 0.15 7.53 12.68
C ASN A 113 -0.32 8.98 12.46
N ASN A 114 -0.43 9.46 11.21
CA ASN A 114 -1.05 10.75 10.96
C ASN A 114 -2.52 10.78 11.42
N GLU A 115 -3.04 11.96 11.72
CA GLU A 115 -4.35 12.15 12.35
C GLU A 115 -5.53 11.78 11.42
N ASP A 116 -5.35 11.80 10.10
CA ASP A 116 -6.43 11.56 9.13
C ASP A 116 -6.74 10.07 8.94
N ASN A 117 -5.70 9.22 8.84
CA ASN A 117 -5.88 7.81 8.51
C ASN A 117 -4.89 6.84 9.18
N GLU A 118 -4.27 7.22 10.27
CA GLU A 118 -3.26 6.43 11.00
C GLU A 118 -2.03 6.03 10.16
N GLY A 119 -1.82 6.59 8.99
CA GLY A 119 -0.79 6.15 8.04
C GLY A 119 -1.22 4.94 7.21
N HIS A 120 -2.52 4.75 6.99
CA HIS A 120 -3.06 3.64 6.22
C HIS A 120 -2.57 3.67 4.77
N ILE A 121 -1.91 2.61 4.36
CA ILE A 121 -1.41 2.42 3.00
C ILE A 121 -2.53 1.92 2.10
N PHE A 122 -2.80 2.67 1.03
CA PHE A 122 -3.70 2.27 -0.04
C PHE A 122 -2.92 1.91 -1.30
N ALA A 123 -3.46 0.99 -2.09
CA ALA A 123 -2.96 0.68 -3.41
C ALA A 123 -4.07 0.86 -4.45
N LYS A 124 -3.96 1.86 -5.33
CA LYS A 124 -4.84 1.96 -6.50
C LYS A 124 -4.25 1.11 -7.61
N ILE A 125 -4.86 -0.04 -7.88
CA ILE A 125 -4.45 -0.97 -8.92
C ILE A 125 -5.24 -0.69 -10.19
N TYR A 126 -4.54 -0.65 -11.32
CA TYR A 126 -5.07 -0.38 -12.65
C TYR A 126 -4.69 -1.52 -13.59
N ASN A 127 -5.65 -2.02 -14.38
CA ASN A 127 -5.39 -2.94 -15.49
C ASN A 127 -5.05 -2.13 -16.73
N THR A 128 -3.80 -2.22 -17.22
CA THR A 128 -3.30 -1.45 -18.36
C THR A 128 -3.91 -1.84 -19.71
N GLY A 129 -4.74 -2.90 -19.75
CA GLY A 129 -5.23 -3.47 -21.00
C GLY A 129 -4.17 -4.20 -21.83
N SER A 130 -2.92 -4.23 -21.38
CA SER A 130 -1.81 -4.82 -22.17
C SER A 130 -1.98 -6.31 -22.49
N THR A 131 -2.80 -7.01 -21.72
CA THR A 131 -3.13 -8.44 -21.94
C THR A 131 -4.47 -8.64 -22.63
N ASP A 132 -5.23 -7.56 -22.86
CA ASP A 132 -6.60 -7.57 -23.42
C ASP A 132 -7.55 -8.58 -22.73
N THR A 133 -7.33 -8.80 -21.43
CA THR A 133 -8.07 -9.76 -20.63
C THR A 133 -8.48 -9.21 -19.29
N VAL A 134 -9.57 -9.74 -18.72
CA VAL A 134 -9.90 -9.52 -17.30
C VAL A 134 -8.86 -10.22 -16.45
N GLY A 135 -8.18 -9.45 -15.62
CA GLY A 135 -7.26 -9.98 -14.61
C GLY A 135 -7.93 -10.08 -13.24
N SER A 136 -7.46 -10.98 -12.40
CA SER A 136 -7.93 -11.12 -11.01
C SER A 136 -6.80 -11.38 -10.02
N ILE A 137 -7.03 -11.02 -8.77
CA ILE A 137 -6.17 -11.31 -7.61
C ILE A 137 -7.05 -11.94 -6.53
N ASP A 138 -6.63 -13.08 -6.02
CA ASP A 138 -7.33 -13.76 -4.94
C ASP A 138 -7.03 -13.13 -3.57
N ALA A 139 -7.97 -13.27 -2.64
CA ALA A 139 -7.74 -12.89 -1.25
C ALA A 139 -6.52 -13.65 -0.69
N GLY A 140 -5.58 -12.92 -0.09
CA GLY A 140 -4.33 -13.46 0.41
C GLY A 140 -3.25 -13.73 -0.65
N GLU A 141 -3.50 -13.44 -1.92
CA GLU A 141 -2.47 -13.45 -2.98
C GLU A 141 -1.57 -12.21 -2.82
N ALA A 142 -0.26 -12.39 -2.96
CA ALA A 142 0.68 -11.29 -2.93
C ALA A 142 0.62 -10.51 -4.26
N PHE A 143 0.26 -9.21 -4.22
CA PHE A 143 -0.02 -8.42 -5.41
C PHE A 143 0.94 -7.26 -5.64
N MET A 144 1.46 -6.69 -4.57
CA MET A 144 2.51 -5.65 -4.63
C MET A 144 3.61 -5.93 -3.62
N GLN A 145 4.69 -5.19 -3.70
CA GLN A 145 5.79 -5.28 -2.74
C GLN A 145 6.31 -3.90 -2.37
N GLY A 146 6.75 -3.78 -1.12
CA GLY A 146 7.38 -2.58 -0.58
C GLY A 146 8.89 -2.76 -0.45
N VAL A 147 9.66 -1.78 -0.91
CA VAL A 147 11.12 -1.76 -0.81
C VAL A 147 11.55 -0.51 -0.07
N PHE A 148 12.30 -0.66 1.01
CA PHE A 148 12.86 0.48 1.73
C PHE A 148 14.06 1.06 0.98
N LEU A 149 14.05 2.38 0.77
CA LEU A 149 15.10 3.12 0.10
C LEU A 149 15.53 4.33 0.96
N PRO A 150 16.83 4.68 0.99
CA PRO A 150 17.26 5.93 1.60
C PRO A 150 16.98 7.11 0.66
N TYR A 151 16.79 8.30 1.22
CA TYR A 151 16.71 9.54 0.46
C TYR A 151 17.66 10.61 1.01
N GLY A 152 18.01 11.57 0.16
CA GLY A 152 18.75 12.76 0.54
C GLY A 152 17.87 14.01 0.45
N ILE A 153 18.30 15.07 1.12
CA ILE A 153 17.69 16.40 1.04
C ILE A 153 18.66 17.38 0.35
N THR A 154 18.16 18.50 -0.16
CA THR A 154 19.02 19.54 -0.73
C THR A 154 19.79 20.28 0.38
N ARG A 155 20.91 20.95 0.00
CA ARG A 155 21.76 21.65 0.97
C ARG A 155 21.10 22.85 1.63
N ASP A 156 20.09 23.41 0.98
CA ASP A 156 19.32 24.58 1.36
C ASP A 156 17.89 24.21 1.80
N ASP A 157 17.66 22.95 2.14
CA ASP A 157 16.36 22.48 2.63
C ASP A 157 16.02 23.15 3.95
N ASP A 158 14.81 23.74 4.04
CA ASP A 158 14.29 24.38 5.24
C ASP A 158 12.86 23.90 5.61
N ALA A 159 12.45 22.76 5.07
CA ALA A 159 11.13 22.18 5.32
C ALA A 159 10.91 21.93 6.83
N LYS A 160 9.87 22.55 7.42
CA LYS A 160 9.55 22.48 8.86
C LYS A 160 8.12 22.05 9.14
N ALA A 161 7.30 21.95 8.10
CA ALA A 161 5.92 21.56 8.24
C ALA A 161 5.82 20.09 8.66
N LYS A 162 4.92 19.79 9.60
CA LYS A 162 4.56 18.41 9.93
C LYS A 162 3.40 17.97 9.05
N ARG A 163 3.43 16.71 8.64
CA ARG A 163 2.29 16.10 7.92
C ARG A 163 1.09 16.02 8.87
N VAL A 164 -0.07 16.49 8.39
CA VAL A 164 -1.35 16.43 9.14
C VAL A 164 -2.38 15.52 8.48
N GLY A 165 -2.11 15.01 7.28
CA GLY A 165 -3.12 14.26 6.55
C GLY A 165 -2.58 13.18 5.62
N GLY A 166 -3.53 12.46 5.03
CA GLY A 166 -3.34 11.31 4.16
C GLY A 166 -2.97 11.64 2.71
N ILE A 167 -3.53 10.87 1.76
CA ILE A 167 -3.20 10.97 0.33
C ILE A 167 -3.58 12.38 -0.22
N GLY A 168 -2.60 13.09 -0.79
CA GLY A 168 -2.80 14.41 -1.38
C GLY A 168 -2.82 15.59 -0.41
N SER A 169 -2.57 15.37 0.88
CA SER A 169 -2.62 16.44 1.91
C SER A 169 -1.43 17.38 1.92
N THR A 170 -0.39 17.10 1.15
CA THR A 170 0.82 17.97 1.02
C THR A 170 0.67 19.07 -0.04
N SER A 171 -0.48 19.18 -0.71
CA SER A 171 -0.77 20.29 -1.62
C SER A 171 -0.95 21.58 -0.81
N ARG A 172 -0.05 22.56 -1.00
CA ARG A 172 -0.16 23.92 -0.49
C ARG A 172 -1.13 24.73 -1.34
#